data_ca2e103a6dcddc2452cb60981c85fb4c
#
_entry.id   ca2e103a6dcddc2452cb60981c85fb4c
#
_cell.length_a   1.000
_cell.length_b   1.000
_cell.length_c   1.000
_cell.angle_alpha   90.00
_cell.angle_beta   90.00
_cell.angle_gamma   90.00
#
_symmetry.space_group_name_H-M   'P 1'
#
loop_
_entity.id
_entity.type
_entity.pdbx_description
1 polymer ?
#
loop_
_entity_poly.entity_id
_entity_poly.type
_entity_poly.pdbx_seq_one_letter_code
_entity_poly.pdbx_strand_id
1 'polypeptide(L)'
;MLRRLGGPLGRHAGSRLVLGPAVILILATMSWLVLMGHQSYCRQTDPNTSVNAIARLCYTDIPVLYQARGLDEGKVVYVTADWEYPVLTGGFVDVARRITDVLGTPASPNLTPQQILTNADIFYSVCAFMLFACFLALVVLQRHMGGKRWWATGLMVAVAPVVMAEGLINWDIFAVVLTAAAMFAWGRKRPYVSGIFFGLAVAAKLYPLFILGPLLLLCLRSRRLPPFGKMLATAAITWVAVNAPVFFASPSGWLYFWQFNIDRGADLGSIWYVMSLAGIAVPNPGMWSFLLMVLGCIGIAALIFLAPRRPRFGQVAFLIVALFLIVNKVYSPQYALWMLPLLALARPTWREWAIFNVAEVAYYFAIWGHLAGTLHPGDGGPDRVYWLAVFLRVGVSIWLMIVIGNDMLNPDDDPVREDGVDDPIGGPLDGAPEAWSLRLVSSNADSAPMRQTALPGSVVYGPVDGLDDAPVPTPRRALPEDPGPVPGGLDQPR
;
A
#
# COMPACT_ATOMS: atom_id res chain seq x y z
N MET A 1 18.01 -17.83 -32.34
CA MET A 1 19.40 -17.41 -32.46
C MET A 1 20.10 -17.36 -31.08
N LEU A 2 19.54 -16.75 -30.05
CA LEU A 2 20.11 -16.65 -28.68
C LEU A 2 20.36 -18.03 -27.97
N ARG A 3 19.59 -19.09 -28.29
CA ARG A 3 19.79 -20.44 -27.73
C ARG A 3 21.09 -21.11 -28.14
N ARG A 4 21.73 -20.66 -29.25
CA ARG A 4 22.97 -21.26 -29.76
C ARG A 4 24.25 -20.55 -29.28
N LEU A 5 24.12 -19.35 -28.71
CA LEU A 5 25.27 -18.51 -28.30
C LEU A 5 25.59 -18.59 -26.79
N GLY A 6 24.70 -19.15 -25.96
CA GLY A 6 24.78 -18.99 -24.51
C GLY A 6 25.27 -20.22 -23.72
N GLY A 7 25.72 -21.31 -24.30
CA GLY A 7 26.14 -22.51 -23.55
C GLY A 7 25.12 -22.95 -22.50
N PRO A 8 25.53 -23.31 -21.26
CA PRO A 8 24.61 -23.69 -20.19
C PRO A 8 23.59 -22.61 -19.81
N LEU A 9 23.98 -21.33 -19.91
CA LEU A 9 23.10 -20.17 -19.68
C LEU A 9 22.09 -19.95 -20.80
N GLY A 10 22.43 -20.30 -22.06
CA GLY A 10 21.52 -20.18 -23.20
C GLY A 10 20.36 -21.16 -23.19
N ARG A 11 20.45 -22.27 -22.43
CA ARG A 11 19.32 -23.19 -22.23
C ARG A 11 18.19 -22.60 -21.42
N HIS A 12 18.47 -21.60 -20.56
CA HIS A 12 17.50 -20.89 -19.76
C HIS A 12 16.98 -19.60 -20.42
N ALA A 13 17.63 -19.13 -21.50
CA ALA A 13 17.24 -17.92 -22.22
C ALA A 13 15.88 -18.01 -22.97
N GLY A 14 15.26 -19.17 -23.00
CA GLY A 14 13.91 -19.36 -23.56
C GLY A 14 12.81 -19.57 -22.51
N SER A 15 13.17 -19.74 -21.23
CA SER A 15 12.24 -19.53 -20.14
C SER A 15 12.12 -18.01 -19.98
N ARG A 16 10.90 -17.44 -20.01
CA ARG A 16 10.66 -16.05 -19.61
C ARG A 16 11.49 -15.84 -18.34
N LEU A 17 12.28 -14.78 -18.29
CA LEU A 17 13.08 -14.45 -17.11
C LEU A 17 12.08 -14.11 -15.98
N VAL A 18 11.58 -15.15 -15.34
CA VAL A 18 10.76 -15.03 -14.16
C VAL A 18 11.76 -14.69 -13.06
N LEU A 19 11.85 -13.41 -12.72
CA LEU A 19 12.63 -12.97 -11.58
C LEU A 19 12.15 -13.76 -10.37
N GLY A 20 12.99 -14.69 -9.89
CA GLY A 20 12.66 -15.51 -8.74
C GLY A 20 12.35 -14.61 -7.52
N PRO A 21 11.57 -15.11 -6.56
CA PRO A 21 11.22 -14.34 -5.36
C PRO A 21 12.42 -13.73 -4.64
N ALA A 22 13.54 -14.46 -4.62
CA ALA A 22 14.79 -14.02 -4.02
C ALA A 22 15.38 -12.78 -4.71
N VAL A 23 15.30 -12.70 -6.04
CA VAL A 23 15.83 -11.55 -6.78
C VAL A 23 15.05 -10.28 -6.46
N ILE A 24 13.71 -10.37 -6.31
CA ILE A 24 12.90 -9.20 -5.94
C ILE A 24 13.27 -8.71 -4.54
N LEU A 25 13.51 -9.61 -3.58
CA LEU A 25 13.93 -9.24 -2.23
C LEU A 25 15.36 -8.69 -2.20
N ILE A 26 16.27 -9.21 -3.01
CA ILE A 26 17.61 -8.64 -3.17
C ILE A 26 17.52 -7.21 -3.71
N LEU A 27 16.73 -6.98 -4.76
CA LEU A 27 16.53 -5.65 -5.33
C LEU A 27 15.87 -4.69 -4.32
N ALA A 28 14.89 -5.16 -3.54
CA ALA A 28 14.30 -4.38 -2.44
C ALA A 28 15.36 -4.00 -1.40
N THR A 29 16.22 -4.94 -1.01
CA THR A 29 17.33 -4.67 -0.09
C THR A 29 18.31 -3.66 -0.67
N MET A 30 18.65 -3.76 -1.95
CA MET A 30 19.52 -2.79 -2.62
C MET A 30 18.90 -1.39 -2.64
N SER A 31 17.60 -1.28 -2.94
CA SER A 31 16.87 0.00 -2.88
C SER A 31 16.92 0.62 -1.48
N TRP A 32 16.75 -0.21 -0.45
CA TRP A 32 16.87 0.23 0.95
C TRP A 32 18.29 0.68 1.30
N LEU A 33 19.31 -0.03 0.82
CA LEU A 33 20.71 0.39 1.02
C LEU A 33 21.04 1.70 0.31
N VAL A 34 20.46 1.97 -0.86
CA VAL A 34 20.56 3.28 -1.55
C VAL A 34 19.95 4.38 -0.68
N LEU A 35 18.75 4.16 -0.13
CA LEU A 35 18.10 5.08 0.80
C LEU A 35 18.97 5.33 2.04
N MET A 36 19.49 4.27 2.68
CA MET A 36 20.37 4.39 3.85
C MET A 36 21.68 5.12 3.53
N GLY A 37 22.25 4.87 2.33
CA GLY A 37 23.42 5.58 1.84
C GLY A 37 23.16 7.08 1.65
N HIS A 38 22.02 7.44 1.05
CA HIS A 38 21.58 8.83 0.91
C HIS A 38 21.40 9.52 2.27
N GLN A 39 20.71 8.85 3.20
CA GLN A 39 20.49 9.38 4.56
C GLN A 39 21.79 9.50 5.39
N SER A 40 22.84 8.75 5.07
CA SER A 40 24.10 8.78 5.83
C SER A 40 24.77 10.16 5.83
N TYR A 41 24.56 10.98 4.81
CA TYR A 41 25.09 12.34 4.73
C TYR A 41 24.45 13.31 5.76
N CYS A 42 23.32 12.96 6.34
CA CYS A 42 22.63 13.74 7.35
C CYS A 42 22.81 13.23 8.78
N ARG A 43 23.56 12.16 8.97
CA ARG A 43 23.89 11.63 10.30
C ARG A 43 24.93 12.53 10.96
N GLN A 44 24.51 13.22 11.98
CA GLN A 44 25.35 14.14 12.72
C GLN A 44 25.98 13.40 13.90
N THR A 45 27.30 13.32 13.93
CA THR A 45 28.05 12.61 14.98
C THR A 45 28.81 13.56 15.90
N ASP A 46 29.05 14.81 15.46
CA ASP A 46 29.79 15.83 16.23
C ASP A 46 28.84 16.98 16.58
N PRO A 47 28.65 17.28 17.90
CA PRO A 47 27.80 18.39 18.34
C PRO A 47 28.25 19.77 17.86
N ASN A 48 29.53 19.92 17.48
CA ASN A 48 30.05 21.19 16.97
C ASN A 48 29.83 21.39 15.47
N THR A 49 29.33 20.35 14.77
CA THR A 49 29.08 20.40 13.32
C THR A 49 27.58 20.48 13.06
N SER A 50 27.10 21.57 12.46
CA SER A 50 25.71 21.66 12.03
C SER A 50 25.53 21.05 10.63
N VAL A 51 24.56 20.16 10.46
CA VAL A 51 24.17 19.59 9.16
C VAL A 51 22.82 20.16 8.73
N ASN A 52 22.81 20.88 7.61
CA ASN A 52 21.54 21.30 7.01
C ASN A 52 20.93 20.13 6.23
N ALA A 53 20.10 19.34 6.88
CA ALA A 53 19.45 18.17 6.31
C ALA A 53 18.52 18.51 5.13
N ILE A 54 17.90 19.68 5.16
CA ILE A 54 17.01 20.16 4.11
C ILE A 54 17.82 20.46 2.83
N ALA A 55 18.90 21.23 2.95
CA ALA A 55 19.77 21.54 1.80
C ALA A 55 20.48 20.32 1.24
N ARG A 56 20.70 19.28 2.04
CA ARG A 56 21.28 18.00 1.62
C ARG A 56 20.25 16.97 1.16
N LEU A 57 18.97 17.33 1.12
CA LEU A 57 17.86 16.47 0.66
C LEU A 57 17.69 15.19 1.49
N CYS A 58 18.13 15.14 2.74
CA CYS A 58 18.06 13.96 3.60
C CYS A 58 17.35 14.20 4.94
N TYR A 59 16.40 15.16 4.95
CA TYR A 59 15.56 15.41 6.11
C TYR A 59 14.72 14.18 6.48
N THR A 60 14.61 13.92 7.77
CA THR A 60 13.77 12.87 8.33
C THR A 60 13.18 13.32 9.66
N ASP A 61 11.88 13.07 9.87
CA ASP A 61 11.18 13.33 11.13
C ASP A 61 11.71 12.44 12.27
N ILE A 62 12.33 11.30 11.95
CA ILE A 62 12.65 10.25 12.93
C ILE A 62 13.56 10.79 14.04
N PRO A 63 14.79 11.26 13.80
CA PRO A 63 15.64 11.81 14.84
C PRO A 63 15.17 13.20 15.33
N VAL A 64 14.50 13.97 14.47
CA VAL A 64 14.00 15.30 14.82
C VAL A 64 12.90 15.19 15.89
N LEU A 65 11.92 14.33 15.72
CA LEU A 65 10.85 14.15 16.70
C LEU A 65 11.32 13.41 17.95
N TYR A 66 12.35 12.56 17.85
CA TYR A 66 12.97 11.92 19.00
C TYR A 66 13.46 12.98 20.03
N GLN A 67 14.13 14.02 19.54
CA GLN A 67 14.61 15.12 20.37
C GLN A 67 13.51 16.14 20.66
N ALA A 68 12.80 16.63 19.63
CA ALA A 68 11.81 17.70 19.79
C ALA A 68 10.64 17.32 20.74
N ARG A 69 10.35 16.05 20.90
CA ARG A 69 9.32 15.54 21.82
C ARG A 69 9.89 15.04 23.15
N GLY A 70 11.20 15.22 23.38
CA GLY A 70 11.89 14.87 24.63
C GLY A 70 11.93 13.38 24.90
N LEU A 71 11.93 12.52 23.86
CA LEU A 71 12.07 11.08 24.03
C LEU A 71 13.46 10.70 24.53
N ASP A 72 14.48 11.49 24.19
CA ASP A 72 15.85 11.43 24.71
C ASP A 72 15.94 11.83 26.20
N GLU A 73 15.01 12.64 26.69
CA GLU A 73 14.86 13.02 28.11
C GLU A 73 14.11 11.95 28.93
N GLY A 74 13.54 10.92 28.28
CA GLY A 74 12.76 9.86 28.92
C GLY A 74 11.25 10.11 28.93
N LYS A 75 10.75 11.10 28.19
CA LYS A 75 9.31 11.32 28.06
C LYS A 75 8.64 10.13 27.34
N VAL A 76 7.43 9.82 27.78
CA VAL A 76 6.62 8.71 27.25
C VAL A 76 5.57 9.26 26.30
N VAL A 77 5.50 8.69 25.12
CA VAL A 77 4.55 9.06 24.03
C VAL A 77 3.11 9.03 24.57
N TYR A 78 2.34 10.07 24.30
CA TYR A 78 0.97 10.36 24.76
C TYR A 78 0.82 10.67 26.27
N VAL A 79 1.74 10.22 27.12
CA VAL A 79 1.60 10.40 28.57
C VAL A 79 2.26 11.69 29.04
N THR A 80 3.52 11.90 28.66
CA THR A 80 4.33 13.07 29.00
C THR A 80 4.91 13.78 27.78
N ALA A 81 4.78 13.19 26.59
CA ALA A 81 5.13 13.81 25.32
C ALA A 81 3.88 13.92 24.44
N ASP A 82 3.61 15.12 23.96
CA ASP A 82 2.61 15.34 22.92
C ASP A 82 3.00 14.65 21.62
N TRP A 83 2.06 13.91 21.00
CA TRP A 83 2.37 13.10 19.83
C TRP A 83 1.35 13.25 18.70
N GLU A 84 1.81 13.69 17.53
CA GLU A 84 0.99 14.01 16.35
C GLU A 84 0.62 12.84 15.47
N TYR A 85 0.96 11.60 15.83
CA TYR A 85 0.60 10.38 15.10
C TYR A 85 -0.42 9.55 15.87
N PRO A 86 -1.17 8.64 15.19
CA PRO A 86 -2.08 7.72 15.86
C PRO A 86 -1.35 6.73 16.77
N VAL A 87 -2.11 6.12 17.68
CA VAL A 87 -1.61 5.34 18.82
C VAL A 87 -0.64 4.22 18.45
N LEU A 88 -0.90 3.47 17.37
CA LEU A 88 -0.04 2.34 17.03
C LEU A 88 1.33 2.79 16.49
N THR A 89 1.38 3.93 15.78
CA THR A 89 2.67 4.53 15.36
C THR A 89 3.45 5.04 16.57
N GLY A 90 2.78 5.64 17.56
CA GLY A 90 3.44 6.00 18.81
C GLY A 90 3.97 4.78 19.57
N GLY A 91 3.22 3.65 19.56
CA GLY A 91 3.70 2.39 20.13
C GLY A 91 4.94 1.84 19.41
N PHE A 92 4.98 1.94 18.07
CA PHE A 92 6.16 1.58 17.27
C PHE A 92 7.38 2.43 17.66
N VAL A 93 7.18 3.73 17.85
CA VAL A 93 8.20 4.69 18.27
C VAL A 93 8.67 4.40 19.70
N ASP A 94 7.77 4.09 20.64
CA ASP A 94 8.15 3.76 22.02
C ASP A 94 8.96 2.46 22.10
N VAL A 95 8.64 1.46 21.27
CA VAL A 95 9.45 0.24 21.14
C VAL A 95 10.86 0.59 20.64
N ALA A 96 10.98 1.42 19.61
CA ALA A 96 12.28 1.86 19.09
C ALA A 96 13.06 2.64 20.14
N ARG A 97 12.41 3.54 20.90
CA ARG A 97 13.04 4.28 22.01
C ARG A 97 13.59 3.34 23.08
N ARG A 98 12.80 2.35 23.53
CA ARG A 98 13.26 1.36 24.53
C ARG A 98 14.46 0.55 24.05
N ILE A 99 14.49 0.18 22.77
CA ILE A 99 15.66 -0.50 22.18
C ILE A 99 16.86 0.45 22.19
N THR A 100 16.65 1.75 21.89
CA THR A 100 17.70 2.76 21.94
C THR A 100 18.28 2.91 23.35
N ASP A 101 17.44 2.91 24.39
CA ASP A 101 17.88 2.96 25.80
C ASP A 101 18.78 1.77 26.20
N VAL A 102 18.58 0.61 25.54
CA VAL A 102 19.41 -0.60 25.79
C VAL A 102 20.73 -0.56 25.01
N LEU A 103 20.71 -0.01 23.78
CA LEU A 103 21.87 -0.01 22.89
C LEU A 103 22.78 1.22 23.07
N GLY A 104 22.22 2.32 23.55
CA GLY A 104 22.90 3.59 23.79
C GLY A 104 22.97 3.97 25.25
N THR A 105 22.89 5.25 25.54
CA THR A 105 22.78 5.79 26.89
C THR A 105 21.30 5.87 27.28
N PRO A 106 20.87 5.34 28.42
CA PRO A 106 19.48 5.46 28.87
C PRO A 106 19.02 6.91 28.89
N ALA A 107 17.78 7.13 28.39
CA ALA A 107 17.19 8.46 28.27
C ALA A 107 17.18 9.20 29.62
N SER A 108 17.62 10.46 29.60
CA SER A 108 17.77 11.30 30.80
C SER A 108 17.79 12.78 30.40
N PRO A 109 17.21 13.69 31.21
CA PRO A 109 17.33 15.12 30.98
C PRO A 109 18.76 15.67 31.14
N ASN A 110 19.71 14.88 31.64
CA ASN A 110 21.08 15.27 31.88
C ASN A 110 22.10 14.71 30.88
N LEU A 111 21.63 14.26 29.69
CA LEU A 111 22.52 13.78 28.65
C LEU A 111 23.44 14.89 28.12
N THR A 112 24.69 14.53 27.85
CA THR A 112 25.59 15.42 27.13
C THR A 112 25.17 15.58 25.66
N PRO A 113 25.53 16.68 24.98
CA PRO A 113 25.21 16.85 23.54
C PRO A 113 25.68 15.67 22.69
N GLN A 114 26.84 15.08 22.99
CA GLN A 114 27.35 13.90 22.27
C GLN A 114 26.47 12.67 22.51
N GLN A 115 25.98 12.45 23.72
CA GLN A 115 25.08 11.33 24.03
C GLN A 115 23.72 11.48 23.33
N ILE A 116 23.19 12.71 23.30
CA ILE A 116 21.94 13.02 22.57
C ILE A 116 22.06 12.66 21.08
N LEU A 117 23.14 13.10 20.43
CA LEU A 117 23.37 12.80 19.00
C LEU A 117 23.58 11.30 18.76
N THR A 118 24.35 10.63 19.63
CA THR A 118 24.57 9.17 19.55
C THR A 118 23.25 8.41 19.70
N ASN A 119 22.43 8.78 20.67
CA ASN A 119 21.11 8.16 20.88
C ASN A 119 20.17 8.43 19.72
N ALA A 120 20.15 9.64 19.17
CA ALA A 120 19.35 9.97 17.99
C ALA A 120 19.75 9.14 16.76
N ASP A 121 21.05 8.88 16.58
CA ASP A 121 21.57 8.02 15.52
C ASP A 121 21.22 6.54 15.72
N ILE A 122 21.31 6.04 16.96
CA ILE A 122 20.86 4.69 17.33
C ILE A 122 19.35 4.57 17.09
N PHE A 123 18.55 5.53 17.58
CA PHE A 123 17.09 5.54 17.41
C PHE A 123 16.69 5.53 15.93
N TYR A 124 17.33 6.37 15.11
CA TYR A 124 17.14 6.36 13.66
C TYR A 124 17.46 4.98 13.06
N SER A 125 18.60 4.38 13.45
CA SER A 125 19.03 3.07 12.94
C SER A 125 18.07 1.95 13.32
N VAL A 126 17.56 1.95 14.56
CA VAL A 126 16.54 1.00 15.03
C VAL A 126 15.23 1.17 14.23
N CYS A 127 14.74 2.42 14.09
CA CYS A 127 13.56 2.69 13.28
C CYS A 127 13.75 2.24 11.83
N ALA A 128 14.91 2.55 11.21
CA ALA A 128 15.22 2.15 9.85
C ALA A 128 15.25 0.63 9.69
N PHE A 129 15.79 -0.12 10.65
CA PHE A 129 15.77 -1.59 10.62
C PHE A 129 14.35 -2.16 10.75
N MET A 130 13.54 -1.62 11.66
CA MET A 130 12.15 -2.03 11.83
C MET A 130 11.31 -1.73 10.57
N LEU A 131 11.51 -0.55 9.96
CA LEU A 131 10.85 -0.17 8.71
C LEU A 131 11.35 -0.97 7.51
N PHE A 132 12.62 -1.39 7.49
CA PHE A 132 13.15 -2.31 6.49
C PHE A 132 12.41 -3.65 6.52
N ALA A 133 12.20 -4.23 7.70
CA ALA A 133 11.40 -5.45 7.84
C ALA A 133 9.96 -5.25 7.32
N CYS A 134 9.34 -4.11 7.63
CA CYS A 134 8.03 -3.74 7.09
C CYS A 134 8.05 -3.61 5.56
N PHE A 135 9.09 -3.01 4.98
CA PHE A 135 9.25 -2.87 3.53
C PHE A 135 9.39 -4.22 2.82
N LEU A 136 10.23 -5.12 3.35
CA LEU A 136 10.35 -6.47 2.79
C LEU A 136 9.01 -7.24 2.88
N ALA A 137 8.30 -7.13 4.01
CA ALA A 137 6.98 -7.72 4.15
C ALA A 137 5.97 -7.13 3.15
N LEU A 138 6.00 -5.82 2.92
CA LEU A 138 5.18 -5.15 1.91
C LEU A 138 5.44 -5.71 0.51
N VAL A 139 6.71 -5.85 0.11
CA VAL A 139 7.09 -6.41 -1.20
C VAL A 139 6.59 -7.85 -1.36
N VAL A 140 6.68 -8.66 -0.30
CA VAL A 140 6.16 -10.03 -0.30
C VAL A 140 4.64 -10.05 -0.45
N LEU A 141 3.92 -9.22 0.30
CA LEU A 141 2.45 -9.13 0.21
C LEU A 141 2.02 -8.68 -1.18
N GLN A 142 2.68 -7.65 -1.72
CA GLN A 142 2.39 -7.07 -3.02
C GLN A 142 2.54 -8.10 -4.15
N ARG A 143 3.62 -8.88 -4.10
CA ARG A 143 3.84 -9.99 -5.00
C ARG A 143 2.69 -11.01 -4.95
N HIS A 144 2.20 -11.36 -3.76
CA HIS A 144 1.13 -12.34 -3.60
C HIS A 144 -0.26 -11.80 -3.99
N MET A 145 -0.43 -10.49 -4.09
CA MET A 145 -1.66 -9.83 -4.55
C MET A 145 -1.71 -9.59 -6.06
N GLY A 146 -0.60 -9.70 -6.77
CA GLY A 146 -0.49 -9.36 -8.19
C GLY A 146 -1.06 -10.37 -9.18
N GLY A 147 -1.65 -11.49 -8.74
CA GLY A 147 -2.20 -12.51 -9.63
C GLY A 147 -1.16 -13.06 -10.60
N LYS A 148 -1.45 -13.04 -11.91
CA LYS A 148 -0.48 -13.46 -12.95
C LYS A 148 0.67 -12.47 -13.13
N ARG A 149 0.52 -11.21 -12.69
CA ARG A 149 1.55 -10.17 -12.71
C ARG A 149 2.32 -10.06 -11.39
N TRP A 150 2.34 -11.11 -10.60
CA TRP A 150 2.94 -11.17 -9.26
C TRP A 150 4.39 -10.66 -9.18
N TRP A 151 5.18 -10.88 -10.25
CA TRP A 151 6.55 -10.39 -10.32
C TRP A 151 6.60 -8.88 -10.55
N ALA A 152 5.71 -8.33 -11.42
CA ALA A 152 5.65 -6.91 -11.73
C ALA A 152 5.19 -6.10 -10.52
N THR A 153 4.11 -6.51 -9.85
CA THR A 153 3.59 -5.80 -8.67
C THR A 153 4.59 -5.77 -7.52
N GLY A 154 5.29 -6.88 -7.27
CA GLY A 154 6.34 -6.93 -6.26
C GLY A 154 7.56 -6.09 -6.64
N LEU A 155 7.99 -6.16 -7.91
CA LEU A 155 9.14 -5.41 -8.39
C LEU A 155 8.89 -3.90 -8.43
N MET A 156 7.70 -3.46 -8.85
CA MET A 156 7.32 -2.04 -8.87
C MET A 156 7.44 -1.38 -7.49
N VAL A 157 7.17 -2.11 -6.41
CA VAL A 157 7.37 -1.60 -5.05
C VAL A 157 8.85 -1.73 -4.64
N ALA A 158 9.50 -2.85 -4.98
CA ALA A 158 10.87 -3.14 -4.57
C ALA A 158 11.90 -2.14 -5.11
N VAL A 159 11.72 -1.64 -6.34
CA VAL A 159 12.70 -0.75 -7.02
C VAL A 159 12.17 0.67 -7.22
N ALA A 160 11.13 1.07 -6.50
CA ALA A 160 10.54 2.39 -6.70
C ALA A 160 11.49 3.51 -6.25
N PRO A 161 11.82 4.47 -7.13
CA PRO A 161 12.60 5.65 -6.77
C PRO A 161 11.99 6.44 -5.60
N VAL A 162 10.67 6.51 -5.51
CA VAL A 162 9.97 7.17 -4.40
C VAL A 162 10.26 6.51 -3.05
N VAL A 163 10.47 5.19 -2.99
CA VAL A 163 10.89 4.52 -1.74
C VAL A 163 12.33 4.92 -1.39
N MET A 164 13.22 5.03 -2.38
CA MET A 164 14.61 5.45 -2.17
C MET A 164 14.73 6.91 -1.73
N ALA A 165 13.76 7.76 -2.09
CA ALA A 165 13.71 9.16 -1.71
C ALA A 165 13.00 9.39 -0.36
N GLU A 166 11.86 8.72 -0.12
CA GLU A 166 10.89 9.11 0.91
C GLU A 166 10.68 8.04 1.99
N GLY A 167 11.26 6.85 1.83
CA GLY A 167 11.00 5.69 2.70
C GLY A 167 11.37 5.88 4.17
N LEU A 168 12.25 6.82 4.51
CA LEU A 168 12.69 7.15 5.86
C LEU A 168 12.41 8.60 6.26
N ILE A 169 11.50 9.30 5.58
CA ILE A 169 11.04 10.62 6.04
C ILE A 169 10.35 10.47 7.40
N ASN A 170 9.51 9.42 7.55
CA ASN A 170 8.85 9.06 8.81
C ASN A 170 8.49 7.57 8.85
N TRP A 171 7.49 7.18 9.67
CA TRP A 171 7.09 5.78 9.88
C TRP A 171 5.97 5.28 8.95
N ASP A 172 5.69 5.92 7.82
CA ASP A 172 4.52 5.64 6.96
C ASP A 172 4.53 4.22 6.35
N ILE A 173 5.71 3.64 6.07
CA ILE A 173 5.82 2.25 5.58
C ILE A 173 5.17 1.25 6.55
N PHE A 174 5.17 1.53 7.85
CA PHE A 174 4.50 0.68 8.85
C PHE A 174 2.98 0.64 8.63
N ALA A 175 2.34 1.77 8.40
CA ALA A 175 0.91 1.82 8.08
C ALA A 175 0.60 1.19 6.70
N VAL A 176 1.51 1.35 5.72
CA VAL A 176 1.38 0.81 4.37
C VAL A 176 1.41 -0.72 4.38
N VAL A 177 2.32 -1.34 5.11
CA VAL A 177 2.38 -2.81 5.20
C VAL A 177 1.16 -3.40 5.89
N LEU A 178 0.63 -2.73 6.92
CA LEU A 178 -0.60 -3.16 7.60
C LEU A 178 -1.82 -3.07 6.66
N THR A 179 -1.91 -2.01 5.87
CA THR A 179 -2.95 -1.87 4.83
C THR A 179 -2.84 -2.96 3.77
N ALA A 180 -1.63 -3.23 3.29
CA ALA A 180 -1.39 -4.32 2.33
C ALA A 180 -1.76 -5.69 2.93
N ALA A 181 -1.44 -5.95 4.20
CA ALA A 181 -1.83 -7.17 4.90
C ALA A 181 -3.35 -7.31 5.03
N ALA A 182 -4.06 -6.20 5.28
CA ALA A 182 -5.52 -6.17 5.31
C ALA A 182 -6.13 -6.54 3.96
N MET A 183 -5.64 -5.92 2.87
CA MET A 183 -6.09 -6.20 1.51
C MET A 183 -5.74 -7.64 1.07
N PHE A 184 -4.55 -8.12 1.42
CA PHE A 184 -4.14 -9.51 1.19
C PHE A 184 -5.05 -10.51 1.90
N ALA A 185 -5.35 -10.29 3.18
CA ALA A 185 -6.24 -11.16 3.96
C ALA A 185 -7.66 -11.16 3.39
N TRP A 186 -8.16 -10.01 2.90
CA TRP A 186 -9.42 -9.93 2.16
C TRP A 186 -9.38 -10.79 0.90
N GLY A 187 -8.35 -10.63 0.06
CA GLY A 187 -8.16 -11.43 -1.15
C GLY A 187 -8.09 -12.94 -0.88
N ARG A 188 -7.62 -13.34 0.32
CA ARG A 188 -7.59 -14.74 0.78
C ARG A 188 -8.91 -15.21 1.42
N LYS A 189 -10.00 -14.45 1.27
CA LYS A 189 -11.34 -14.77 1.83
C LYS A 189 -11.33 -14.91 3.36
N ARG A 190 -10.47 -14.14 4.06
CA ARG A 190 -10.32 -14.13 5.52
C ARG A 190 -10.79 -12.80 6.11
N PRO A 191 -12.10 -12.50 6.12
CA PRO A 191 -12.60 -11.17 6.51
C PRO A 191 -12.26 -10.78 7.95
N TYR A 192 -12.25 -11.71 8.91
CA TYR A 192 -11.84 -11.41 10.28
C TYR A 192 -10.36 -10.97 10.37
N VAL A 193 -9.47 -11.69 9.70
CA VAL A 193 -8.03 -11.34 9.67
C VAL A 193 -7.82 -10.01 8.95
N SER A 194 -8.55 -9.79 7.85
CA SER A 194 -8.55 -8.50 7.14
C SER A 194 -8.97 -7.36 8.07
N GLY A 195 -10.01 -7.57 8.89
CA GLY A 195 -10.48 -6.59 9.86
C GLY A 195 -9.43 -6.28 10.92
N ILE A 196 -8.73 -7.30 11.47
CA ILE A 196 -7.63 -7.07 12.42
C ILE A 196 -6.60 -6.12 11.79
N PHE A 197 -6.12 -6.42 10.58
CA PHE A 197 -5.12 -5.60 9.94
C PHE A 197 -5.64 -4.21 9.52
N PHE A 198 -6.92 -4.06 9.11
CA PHE A 198 -7.49 -2.73 8.89
C PHE A 198 -7.58 -1.92 10.18
N GLY A 199 -7.98 -2.53 11.30
CA GLY A 199 -8.00 -1.87 12.60
C GLY A 199 -6.62 -1.39 13.03
N LEU A 200 -5.59 -2.24 12.88
CA LEU A 200 -4.20 -1.88 13.12
C LEU A 200 -3.71 -0.78 12.16
N ALA A 201 -4.03 -0.88 10.87
CA ALA A 201 -3.64 0.11 9.87
C ALA A 201 -4.21 1.50 10.17
N VAL A 202 -5.52 1.57 10.53
CA VAL A 202 -6.18 2.83 10.94
C VAL A 202 -5.61 3.36 12.27
N ALA A 203 -5.23 2.47 13.20
CA ALA A 203 -4.55 2.86 14.45
C ALA A 203 -3.10 3.32 14.22
N ALA A 204 -2.49 3.00 13.07
CA ALA A 204 -1.16 3.49 12.68
C ALA A 204 -1.24 4.80 11.84
N LYS A 205 -2.23 4.92 10.96
CA LYS A 205 -2.47 6.10 10.10
C LYS A 205 -3.93 6.10 9.65
N LEU A 206 -4.55 7.26 9.43
CA LEU A 206 -6.00 7.33 9.14
C LEU A 206 -6.38 6.95 7.71
N TYR A 207 -5.47 7.04 6.73
CA TYR A 207 -5.82 6.85 5.31
C TYR A 207 -6.48 5.49 4.98
N PRO A 208 -6.16 4.36 5.65
CA PRO A 208 -6.80 3.08 5.34
C PRO A 208 -8.31 3.07 5.62
N LEU A 209 -8.79 3.97 6.48
CA LEU A 209 -10.22 4.14 6.75
C LEU A 209 -11.01 4.51 5.48
N PHE A 210 -10.42 5.33 4.60
CA PHE A 210 -11.06 5.73 3.35
C PHE A 210 -11.29 4.54 2.40
N ILE A 211 -10.43 3.51 2.43
CA ILE A 211 -10.55 2.33 1.57
C ILE A 211 -11.81 1.51 1.90
N LEU A 212 -12.30 1.58 3.14
CA LEU A 212 -13.50 0.84 3.57
C LEU A 212 -14.77 1.31 2.86
N GLY A 213 -14.86 2.61 2.51
CA GLY A 213 -16.02 3.15 1.79
C GLY A 213 -16.26 2.48 0.43
N PRO A 214 -15.31 2.55 -0.52
CA PRO A 214 -15.44 1.87 -1.80
C PRO A 214 -15.59 0.35 -1.68
N LEU A 215 -14.93 -0.30 -0.72
CA LEU A 215 -15.11 -1.73 -0.47
C LEU A 215 -16.55 -2.06 -0.03
N LEU A 216 -17.16 -1.21 0.79
CA LEU A 216 -18.60 -1.32 1.11
C LEU A 216 -19.45 -1.25 -0.15
N LEU A 217 -19.18 -0.29 -1.04
CA LEU A 217 -19.94 -0.13 -2.29
C LEU A 217 -19.77 -1.33 -3.23
N LEU A 218 -18.58 -1.93 -3.32
CA LEU A 218 -18.38 -3.19 -4.05
C LEU A 218 -19.19 -4.34 -3.45
N CYS A 219 -19.24 -4.43 -2.11
CA CYS A 219 -20.04 -5.44 -1.41
C CYS A 219 -21.55 -5.23 -1.59
N LEU A 220 -22.00 -3.97 -1.59
CA LEU A 220 -23.39 -3.60 -1.89
C LEU A 220 -23.77 -3.99 -3.32
N ARG A 221 -22.95 -3.58 -4.31
CA ARG A 221 -23.16 -3.92 -5.71
C ARG A 221 -23.27 -5.44 -5.93
N SER A 222 -22.49 -6.22 -5.18
CA SER A 222 -22.43 -7.69 -5.30
C SER A 222 -23.40 -8.43 -4.37
N ARG A 223 -24.24 -7.74 -3.58
CA ARG A 223 -25.09 -8.32 -2.51
C ARG A 223 -24.33 -9.24 -1.56
N ARG A 224 -23.05 -8.89 -1.23
CA ARG A 224 -22.17 -9.67 -0.36
C ARG A 224 -21.74 -8.86 0.87
N LEU A 225 -22.72 -8.35 1.64
CA LEU A 225 -22.49 -7.56 2.84
C LEU A 225 -21.95 -8.35 4.05
N PRO A 226 -22.32 -9.63 4.31
CA PRO A 226 -21.88 -10.31 5.53
C PRO A 226 -20.36 -10.38 5.71
N PRO A 227 -19.52 -10.65 4.68
CA PRO A 227 -18.05 -10.59 4.81
C PRO A 227 -17.55 -9.20 5.20
N PHE A 228 -18.14 -8.14 4.63
CA PHE A 228 -17.77 -6.76 4.97
C PHE A 228 -18.14 -6.46 6.45
N GLY A 229 -19.33 -6.84 6.90
CA GLY A 229 -19.74 -6.64 8.28
C GLY A 229 -18.81 -7.35 9.28
N LYS A 230 -18.36 -8.59 8.98
CA LYS A 230 -17.39 -9.33 9.79
C LYS A 230 -16.04 -8.59 9.85
N MET A 231 -15.55 -8.12 8.71
CA MET A 231 -14.31 -7.36 8.63
C MET A 231 -14.43 -6.03 9.40
N LEU A 232 -15.48 -5.26 9.18
CA LEU A 232 -15.68 -3.97 9.82
C LEU A 232 -15.81 -4.10 11.36
N ALA A 233 -16.56 -5.07 11.84
CA ALA A 233 -16.70 -5.32 13.28
C ALA A 233 -15.33 -5.65 13.91
N THR A 234 -14.55 -6.52 13.26
CA THR A 234 -13.23 -6.89 13.76
C THR A 234 -12.27 -5.71 13.70
N ALA A 235 -12.34 -4.89 12.64
CA ALA A 235 -11.53 -3.67 12.53
C ALA A 235 -11.84 -2.68 13.65
N ALA A 236 -13.12 -2.46 13.95
CA ALA A 236 -13.54 -1.58 15.03
C ALA A 236 -13.07 -2.10 16.40
N ILE A 237 -13.26 -3.40 16.68
CA ILE A 237 -12.80 -4.03 17.93
C ILE A 237 -11.27 -3.87 18.06
N THR A 238 -10.51 -4.15 17.01
CA THR A 238 -9.06 -4.04 17.03
C THR A 238 -8.61 -2.59 17.24
N TRP A 239 -9.24 -1.64 16.54
CA TRP A 239 -8.93 -0.22 16.71
C TRP A 239 -9.19 0.25 18.14
N VAL A 240 -10.35 -0.13 18.71
CA VAL A 240 -10.69 0.17 20.11
C VAL A 240 -9.69 -0.47 21.07
N ALA A 241 -9.34 -1.75 20.87
CA ALA A 241 -8.38 -2.46 21.73
C ALA A 241 -6.98 -1.79 21.74
N VAL A 242 -6.55 -1.21 20.62
CA VAL A 242 -5.29 -0.47 20.53
C VAL A 242 -5.36 0.91 21.18
N ASN A 243 -6.48 1.62 20.98
CA ASN A 243 -6.64 3.00 21.44
C ASN A 243 -7.06 3.12 22.90
N ALA A 244 -7.88 2.20 23.42
CA ALA A 244 -8.43 2.27 24.76
C ALA A 244 -7.39 2.38 25.87
N PRO A 245 -6.28 1.60 25.88
CA PRO A 245 -5.28 1.73 26.94
C PRO A 245 -4.67 3.16 27.02
N VAL A 246 -4.37 3.76 25.86
CA VAL A 246 -3.81 5.13 25.81
C VAL A 246 -4.85 6.15 26.21
N PHE A 247 -6.10 6.00 25.72
CA PHE A 247 -7.20 6.89 26.10
C PHE A 247 -7.46 6.91 27.60
N PHE A 248 -7.44 5.76 28.26
CA PHE A 248 -7.66 5.69 29.72
C PHE A 248 -6.43 6.15 30.53
N ALA A 249 -5.22 5.94 30.02
CA ALA A 249 -3.98 6.38 30.67
C ALA A 249 -3.77 7.90 30.55
N SER A 250 -4.09 8.49 29.39
CA SER A 250 -3.91 9.92 29.10
C SER A 250 -4.92 10.39 28.05
N PRO A 251 -6.14 10.80 28.46
CA PRO A 251 -7.17 11.29 27.54
C PRO A 251 -6.70 12.51 26.74
N SER A 252 -6.00 13.45 27.37
CA SER A 252 -5.47 14.65 26.71
C SER A 252 -4.41 14.33 25.65
N GLY A 253 -3.46 13.42 25.96
CA GLY A 253 -2.45 12.97 25.02
C GLY A 253 -3.04 12.20 23.84
N TRP A 254 -4.09 11.40 24.08
CA TRP A 254 -4.83 10.75 22.98
C TRP A 254 -5.57 11.77 22.11
N LEU A 255 -6.18 12.81 22.71
CA LEU A 255 -6.89 13.87 21.99
C LEU A 255 -5.96 14.78 21.22
N TYR A 256 -4.70 14.94 21.64
CA TYR A 256 -3.73 15.81 20.98
C TYR A 256 -3.57 15.51 19.49
N PHE A 257 -3.49 14.23 19.09
CA PHE A 257 -3.44 13.85 17.68
C PHE A 257 -4.62 14.41 16.86
N TRP A 258 -5.83 14.33 17.40
CA TRP A 258 -7.04 14.81 16.72
C TRP A 258 -7.06 16.33 16.62
N GLN A 259 -6.75 17.03 17.71
CA GLN A 259 -6.69 18.48 17.75
C GLN A 259 -5.63 19.00 16.79
N PHE A 260 -4.41 18.45 16.83
CA PHE A 260 -3.32 18.81 15.93
C PHE A 260 -3.74 18.71 14.46
N ASN A 261 -4.44 17.65 14.05
CA ASN A 261 -4.87 17.48 12.66
C ASN A 261 -6.05 18.38 12.28
N ILE A 262 -6.94 18.70 13.22
CA ILE A 262 -8.06 19.64 13.00
C ILE A 262 -7.54 21.06 12.82
N ASP A 263 -6.65 21.50 13.71
CA ASP A 263 -6.14 22.88 13.77
C ASP A 263 -5.10 23.15 12.69
N ARG A 264 -4.47 22.11 12.14
CA ARG A 264 -3.47 22.26 11.08
C ARG A 264 -4.07 22.94 9.85
N GLY A 265 -3.46 24.05 9.42
CA GLY A 265 -3.85 24.80 8.24
C GLY A 265 -3.47 24.13 6.92
N ALA A 266 -3.54 24.90 5.83
CA ALA A 266 -2.94 24.50 4.55
C ALA A 266 -1.42 24.41 4.70
N ASP A 267 -0.85 23.31 4.21
CA ASP A 267 0.55 23.00 4.43
C ASP A 267 1.19 22.34 3.19
N LEU A 268 2.46 22.06 3.29
CA LEU A 268 3.35 21.63 2.21
C LEU A 268 2.72 20.58 1.29
N GLY A 269 2.91 20.78 -0.02
CA GLY A 269 2.48 19.89 -1.10
C GLY A 269 1.00 19.97 -1.46
N SER A 270 0.18 20.72 -0.71
CA SER A 270 -1.23 20.92 -1.06
C SER A 270 -1.42 22.08 -2.05
N ILE A 271 -2.45 21.98 -2.88
CA ILE A 271 -2.88 23.11 -3.75
C ILE A 271 -3.23 24.33 -2.90
N TRP A 272 -3.82 24.14 -1.74
CA TRP A 272 -4.19 25.20 -0.80
C TRP A 272 -2.99 26.01 -0.33
N TYR A 273 -1.86 25.34 -0.08
CA TYR A 273 -0.62 26.01 0.30
C TYR A 273 -0.04 26.80 -0.87
N VAL A 274 -0.03 26.26 -2.09
CA VAL A 274 0.39 27.02 -3.28
C VAL A 274 -0.48 28.25 -3.50
N MET A 275 -1.80 28.13 -3.33
CA MET A 275 -2.71 29.30 -3.40
C MET A 275 -2.35 30.37 -2.37
N SER A 276 -2.05 29.96 -1.13
CA SER A 276 -1.63 30.91 -0.09
C SER A 276 -0.31 31.61 -0.44
N LEU A 277 0.67 30.87 -1.00
CA LEU A 277 1.93 31.45 -1.48
C LEU A 277 1.73 32.41 -2.67
N ALA A 278 0.69 32.18 -3.48
CA ALA A 278 0.30 33.05 -4.59
C ALA A 278 -0.53 34.28 -4.12
N GLY A 279 -0.71 34.47 -2.82
CA GLY A 279 -1.51 35.56 -2.27
C GLY A 279 -3.04 35.40 -2.40
N ILE A 280 -3.48 34.19 -2.79
CA ILE A 280 -4.90 33.84 -2.92
C ILE A 280 -5.37 33.26 -1.58
N ALA A 281 -6.03 34.10 -0.79
CA ALA A 281 -6.60 33.70 0.50
C ALA A 281 -7.84 32.80 0.26
N VAL A 282 -7.76 31.53 0.62
CA VAL A 282 -8.91 30.63 0.63
C VAL A 282 -9.43 30.51 2.06
N PRO A 283 -10.62 31.06 2.36
CA PRO A 283 -11.20 30.91 3.69
C PRO A 283 -11.56 29.44 3.94
N ASN A 284 -11.21 28.95 5.13
CA ASN A 284 -11.55 27.59 5.58
C ASN A 284 -11.16 26.46 4.59
N PRO A 285 -9.88 26.27 4.25
CA PRO A 285 -9.45 25.25 3.29
C PRO A 285 -9.89 23.82 3.70
N GLY A 286 -10.06 23.56 5.01
CA GLY A 286 -10.58 22.30 5.52
C GLY A 286 -12.03 22.02 5.09
N MET A 287 -12.89 23.05 5.05
CA MET A 287 -14.26 22.92 4.56
C MET A 287 -14.29 22.60 3.06
N TRP A 288 -13.48 23.29 2.26
CA TRP A 288 -13.39 23.01 0.83
C TRP A 288 -12.82 21.61 0.55
N SER A 289 -11.78 21.19 1.29
CA SER A 289 -11.25 19.83 1.23
C SER A 289 -12.35 18.80 1.52
N PHE A 290 -13.17 19.01 2.54
CA PHE A 290 -14.28 18.13 2.87
C PHE A 290 -15.36 18.09 1.77
N LEU A 291 -15.78 19.25 1.26
CA LEU A 291 -16.78 19.29 0.17
C LEU A 291 -16.29 18.62 -1.10
N LEU A 292 -15.04 18.84 -1.51
CA LEU A 292 -14.44 18.18 -2.67
C LEU A 292 -14.27 16.68 -2.43
N MET A 293 -13.94 16.26 -1.21
CA MET A 293 -13.88 14.84 -0.85
C MET A 293 -15.26 14.18 -1.00
N VAL A 294 -16.33 14.82 -0.50
CA VAL A 294 -17.70 14.30 -0.64
C VAL A 294 -18.10 14.20 -2.11
N LEU A 295 -17.85 15.25 -2.91
CA LEU A 295 -18.13 15.24 -4.34
C LEU A 295 -17.36 14.13 -5.07
N GLY A 296 -16.08 13.98 -4.78
CA GLY A 296 -15.27 12.91 -5.35
C GLY A 296 -15.72 11.51 -4.93
N CYS A 297 -16.15 11.32 -3.68
CA CYS A 297 -16.76 10.08 -3.21
C CYS A 297 -18.03 9.73 -3.99
N ILE A 298 -18.88 10.72 -4.29
CA ILE A 298 -20.07 10.54 -5.15
C ILE A 298 -19.62 10.11 -6.55
N GLY A 299 -18.58 10.75 -7.11
CA GLY A 299 -18.00 10.36 -8.42
C GLY A 299 -17.48 8.94 -8.44
N ILE A 300 -16.73 8.51 -7.42
CA ILE A 300 -16.24 7.13 -7.30
C ILE A 300 -17.40 6.15 -7.13
N ALA A 301 -18.41 6.49 -6.33
CA ALA A 301 -19.63 5.68 -6.19
C ALA A 301 -20.35 5.53 -7.55
N ALA A 302 -20.51 6.62 -8.30
CA ALA A 302 -21.07 6.59 -9.63
C ALA A 302 -20.26 5.67 -10.56
N LEU A 303 -18.94 5.76 -10.58
CA LEU A 303 -18.07 4.86 -11.36
C LEU A 303 -18.29 3.39 -10.95
N ILE A 304 -18.36 3.10 -9.64
CA ILE A 304 -18.58 1.73 -9.16
C ILE A 304 -19.90 1.17 -9.68
N PHE A 305 -21.00 1.94 -9.72
CA PHE A 305 -22.31 1.45 -10.13
C PHE A 305 -22.59 1.57 -11.64
N LEU A 306 -21.90 2.47 -12.34
CA LEU A 306 -22.04 2.66 -13.81
C LEU A 306 -21.11 1.73 -14.62
N ALA A 307 -20.02 1.24 -14.01
CA ALA A 307 -19.10 0.34 -14.68
C ALA A 307 -19.83 -0.93 -15.19
N PRO A 308 -19.56 -1.43 -16.43
CA PRO A 308 -20.23 -2.60 -16.97
C PRO A 308 -19.93 -3.87 -16.17
N ARG A 309 -18.73 -3.99 -15.62
CA ARG A 309 -18.32 -5.07 -14.68
C ARG A 309 -17.94 -4.47 -13.35
N ARG A 310 -18.06 -5.25 -12.26
CA ARG A 310 -17.61 -4.82 -10.93
C ARG A 310 -16.15 -4.39 -10.99
N PRO A 311 -15.82 -3.13 -10.59
CA PRO A 311 -14.43 -2.69 -10.51
C PRO A 311 -13.59 -3.57 -9.58
N ARG A 312 -12.29 -3.67 -9.86
CA ARG A 312 -11.36 -4.40 -8.99
C ARG A 312 -11.10 -3.62 -7.70
N PHE A 313 -10.88 -4.34 -6.61
CA PHE A 313 -10.63 -3.72 -5.30
C PHE A 313 -9.41 -2.79 -5.33
N GLY A 314 -8.33 -3.18 -6.00
CA GLY A 314 -7.14 -2.31 -6.17
C GLY A 314 -7.44 -0.99 -6.86
N GLN A 315 -8.31 -0.97 -7.88
CA GLN A 315 -8.71 0.26 -8.60
C GLN A 315 -9.41 1.26 -7.68
N VAL A 316 -10.44 0.82 -6.98
CA VAL A 316 -11.21 1.71 -6.10
C VAL A 316 -10.43 2.15 -4.87
N ALA A 317 -9.51 1.31 -4.36
CA ALA A 317 -8.61 1.67 -3.28
C ALA A 317 -7.63 2.78 -3.71
N PHE A 318 -7.06 2.69 -4.91
CA PHE A 318 -6.23 3.76 -5.46
C PHE A 318 -7.01 5.05 -5.63
N LEU A 319 -8.18 5.01 -6.26
CA LEU A 319 -8.99 6.20 -6.53
C LEU A 319 -9.33 6.99 -5.26
N ILE A 320 -9.76 6.32 -4.19
CA ILE A 320 -10.17 7.00 -2.96
C ILE A 320 -8.97 7.61 -2.22
N VAL A 321 -7.80 6.95 -2.21
CA VAL A 321 -6.60 7.49 -1.57
C VAL A 321 -6.03 8.64 -2.39
N ALA A 322 -5.97 8.52 -3.73
CA ALA A 322 -5.56 9.61 -4.61
C ALA A 322 -6.47 10.84 -4.45
N LEU A 323 -7.80 10.64 -4.47
CA LEU A 323 -8.77 11.71 -4.23
C LEU A 323 -8.50 12.42 -2.89
N PHE A 324 -8.35 11.65 -1.80
CA PHE A 324 -8.06 12.20 -0.49
C PHE A 324 -6.80 13.08 -0.52
N LEU A 325 -5.71 12.61 -1.12
CA LEU A 325 -4.44 13.34 -1.17
C LEU A 325 -4.53 14.63 -1.99
N ILE A 326 -5.23 14.60 -3.12
CA ILE A 326 -5.38 15.76 -4.02
C ILE A 326 -6.17 16.88 -3.33
N VAL A 327 -7.24 16.54 -2.61
CA VAL A 327 -8.13 17.54 -2.00
C VAL A 327 -7.69 17.94 -0.60
N ASN A 328 -6.80 17.18 0.05
CA ASN A 328 -6.38 17.41 1.42
C ASN A 328 -5.60 18.72 1.57
N LYS A 329 -5.68 19.32 2.76
CA LYS A 329 -4.94 20.54 3.11
C LYS A 329 -3.43 20.30 3.34
N VAL A 330 -2.99 19.05 3.36
CA VAL A 330 -1.58 18.62 3.48
C VAL A 330 -1.32 17.47 2.53
N TYR A 331 -0.28 17.58 1.72
CA TYR A 331 0.15 16.48 0.85
C TYR A 331 1.67 16.31 0.95
N SER A 332 2.13 15.81 2.10
CA SER A 332 3.55 15.58 2.39
C SER A 332 4.20 14.60 1.40
N PRO A 333 5.53 14.68 1.18
CA PRO A 333 6.21 13.81 0.19
C PRO A 333 5.94 12.32 0.43
N GLN A 334 6.15 11.85 1.65
CA GLN A 334 6.01 10.44 2.03
C GLN A 334 4.61 9.83 1.82
N TYR A 335 3.58 10.65 1.53
CA TYR A 335 2.24 10.11 1.21
C TYR A 335 2.19 9.40 -0.15
N ALA A 336 3.19 9.62 -1.02
CA ALA A 336 3.38 8.84 -2.23
C ALA A 336 3.55 7.34 -1.94
N LEU A 337 4.12 6.98 -0.78
CA LEU A 337 4.25 5.59 -0.34
C LEU A 337 2.90 4.89 -0.12
N TRP A 338 1.80 5.65 0.14
CA TRP A 338 0.46 5.07 0.24
C TRP A 338 -0.10 4.74 -1.14
N MET A 339 0.21 5.55 -2.15
CA MET A 339 -0.28 5.38 -3.52
C MET A 339 0.48 4.30 -4.28
N LEU A 340 1.79 4.18 -4.08
CA LEU A 340 2.66 3.27 -4.84
C LEU A 340 2.15 1.81 -4.87
N PRO A 341 1.91 1.14 -3.72
CA PRO A 341 1.41 -0.23 -3.73
C PRO A 341 -0.01 -0.34 -4.29
N LEU A 342 -0.85 0.67 -4.10
CA LEU A 342 -2.20 0.70 -4.66
C LEU A 342 -2.17 0.88 -6.17
N LEU A 343 -1.27 1.70 -6.72
CA LEU A 343 -1.05 1.85 -8.16
C LEU A 343 -0.62 0.52 -8.79
N ALA A 344 0.34 -0.17 -8.15
CA ALA A 344 0.81 -1.47 -8.63
C ALA A 344 -0.30 -2.53 -8.66
N LEU A 345 -1.35 -2.42 -7.83
CA LEU A 345 -2.53 -3.29 -7.86
C LEU A 345 -3.61 -2.78 -8.82
N ALA A 346 -3.79 -1.47 -8.89
CA ALA A 346 -4.80 -0.85 -9.74
C ALA A 346 -4.45 -0.96 -11.23
N ARG A 347 -3.21 -0.67 -11.60
CA ARG A 347 -2.73 -0.70 -12.98
C ARG A 347 -1.24 -1.06 -13.02
N PRO A 348 -0.89 -2.37 -13.04
CA PRO A 348 0.50 -2.84 -13.00
C PRO A 348 1.21 -2.70 -14.34
N THR A 349 1.40 -1.45 -14.80
CA THR A 349 2.06 -1.07 -16.05
C THR A 349 3.25 -0.17 -15.77
N TRP A 350 4.36 -0.41 -16.48
CA TRP A 350 5.62 0.32 -16.24
C TRP A 350 5.57 1.78 -16.64
N ARG A 351 4.72 2.14 -17.62
CA ARG A 351 4.56 3.53 -18.06
C ARG A 351 3.96 4.40 -16.97
N GLU A 352 2.82 3.99 -16.43
CA GLU A 352 2.11 4.70 -15.36
C GLU A 352 2.94 4.74 -14.09
N TRP A 353 3.61 3.65 -13.75
CA TRP A 353 4.54 3.57 -12.64
C TRP A 353 5.71 4.56 -12.80
N ALA A 354 6.33 4.63 -14.00
CA ALA A 354 7.45 5.54 -14.24
C ALA A 354 7.01 7.01 -14.16
N ILE A 355 5.88 7.36 -14.78
CA ILE A 355 5.33 8.73 -14.73
C ILE A 355 5.04 9.14 -13.29
N PHE A 356 4.43 8.26 -12.49
CA PHE A 356 4.19 8.49 -11.06
C PHE A 356 5.49 8.75 -10.31
N ASN A 357 6.47 7.86 -10.42
CA ASN A 357 7.74 8.00 -9.71
C ASN A 357 8.51 9.25 -10.13
N VAL A 358 8.50 9.62 -11.42
CA VAL A 358 9.15 10.86 -11.90
C VAL A 358 8.50 12.09 -11.28
N ALA A 359 7.16 12.15 -11.22
CA ALA A 359 6.46 13.28 -10.65
C ALA A 359 6.71 13.42 -9.14
N GLU A 360 6.68 12.30 -8.40
CA GLU A 360 6.90 12.31 -6.94
C GLU A 360 8.36 12.65 -6.60
N VAL A 361 9.33 12.09 -7.32
CA VAL A 361 10.76 12.43 -7.13
C VAL A 361 11.05 13.88 -7.52
N ALA A 362 10.43 14.39 -8.58
CA ALA A 362 10.55 15.82 -8.93
C ALA A 362 10.00 16.70 -7.82
N TYR A 363 8.85 16.33 -7.24
CA TYR A 363 8.31 17.03 -6.08
C TYR A 363 9.22 16.91 -4.85
N TYR A 364 9.82 15.74 -4.60
CA TYR A 364 10.79 15.55 -3.52
C TYR A 364 11.95 16.55 -3.61
N PHE A 365 12.57 16.72 -4.77
CA PHE A 365 13.62 17.73 -4.94
C PHE A 365 13.10 19.16 -4.78
N ALA A 366 11.93 19.44 -5.31
CA ALA A 366 11.35 20.78 -5.25
C ALA A 366 10.98 21.22 -3.83
N ILE A 367 10.42 20.32 -3.00
CA ILE A 367 10.05 20.69 -1.62
C ILE A 367 11.28 20.98 -0.76
N TRP A 368 12.34 20.18 -0.88
CA TRP A 368 13.56 20.44 -0.11
C TRP A 368 14.28 21.69 -0.62
N GLY A 369 14.31 21.92 -1.93
CA GLY A 369 14.82 23.15 -2.51
C GLY A 369 14.04 24.40 -2.09
N HIS A 370 12.70 24.30 -2.01
CA HIS A 370 11.83 25.35 -1.48
C HIS A 370 12.14 25.66 -0.01
N LEU A 371 12.18 24.63 0.84
CA LEU A 371 12.47 24.80 2.27
C LEU A 371 13.90 25.27 2.56
N ALA A 372 14.86 24.90 1.69
CA ALA A 372 16.24 25.41 1.77
C ALA A 372 16.38 26.85 1.25
N GLY A 373 15.36 27.41 0.61
CA GLY A 373 15.42 28.73 -0.03
C GLY A 373 16.25 28.76 -1.33
N THR A 374 16.69 27.60 -1.84
CA THR A 374 17.57 27.52 -3.04
C THR A 374 16.82 27.70 -4.35
N LEU A 375 15.49 27.56 -4.35
CA LEU A 375 14.64 27.74 -5.52
C LEU A 375 14.02 29.14 -5.60
N HIS A 376 14.25 30.01 -4.60
CA HIS A 376 13.77 31.38 -4.64
C HIS A 376 14.55 32.18 -5.70
N PRO A 377 13.86 32.90 -6.59
CA PRO A 377 14.53 33.82 -7.50
C PRO A 377 15.34 34.85 -6.74
N GLY A 378 16.49 35.26 -7.29
CA GLY A 378 17.37 36.26 -6.65
C GLY A 378 16.75 37.66 -6.48
N ASP A 379 15.63 37.92 -7.15
CA ASP A 379 14.82 39.15 -7.04
C ASP A 379 13.77 39.12 -5.92
N GLY A 380 13.72 38.03 -5.11
CA GLY A 380 12.74 37.85 -4.05
C GLY A 380 11.34 37.47 -4.55
N GLY A 381 11.21 37.09 -5.83
CA GLY A 381 9.95 36.60 -6.41
C GLY A 381 9.47 35.24 -5.84
N PRO A 382 8.26 34.81 -6.21
CA PRO A 382 7.71 33.55 -5.72
C PRO A 382 8.45 32.35 -6.29
N ASP A 383 8.57 31.28 -5.50
CA ASP A 383 9.14 29.99 -5.91
C ASP A 383 8.20 29.22 -6.85
N ARG A 384 8.22 29.57 -8.12
CA ARG A 384 7.37 28.95 -9.15
C ARG A 384 7.80 27.51 -9.49
N VAL A 385 9.04 27.14 -9.22
CA VAL A 385 9.54 25.76 -9.45
C VAL A 385 8.85 24.79 -8.48
N TYR A 386 8.72 25.20 -7.22
CA TYR A 386 7.97 24.44 -6.24
C TYR A 386 6.46 24.33 -6.62
N TRP A 387 5.85 25.43 -7.06
CA TRP A 387 4.45 25.42 -7.51
C TRP A 387 4.24 24.45 -8.68
N LEU A 388 5.14 24.52 -9.67
CA LEU A 388 5.09 23.63 -10.83
C LEU A 388 5.18 22.17 -10.42
N ALA A 389 6.06 21.83 -9.46
CA ALA A 389 6.21 20.49 -8.95
C ALA A 389 4.94 19.98 -8.22
N VAL A 390 4.28 20.84 -7.43
CA VAL A 390 2.99 20.51 -6.82
C VAL A 390 1.91 20.27 -7.88
N PHE A 391 1.81 21.13 -8.90
CA PHE A 391 0.83 20.94 -9.98
C PHE A 391 1.15 19.69 -10.82
N LEU A 392 2.42 19.36 -11.06
CA LEU A 392 2.82 18.17 -11.78
C LEU A 392 2.36 16.90 -11.03
N ARG A 393 2.65 16.80 -9.73
CA ARG A 393 2.27 15.65 -8.88
C ARG A 393 0.75 15.49 -8.82
N VAL A 394 0.02 16.58 -8.61
CA VAL A 394 -1.46 16.57 -8.58
C VAL A 394 -2.02 16.22 -9.96
N GLY A 395 -1.49 16.81 -11.03
CA GLY A 395 -1.89 16.51 -12.40
C GLY A 395 -1.68 15.06 -12.80
N VAL A 396 -0.53 14.47 -12.41
CA VAL A 396 -0.26 13.03 -12.62
C VAL A 396 -1.22 12.17 -11.81
N SER A 397 -1.52 12.54 -10.57
CA SER A 397 -2.49 11.80 -9.74
C SER A 397 -3.89 11.84 -10.37
N ILE A 398 -4.34 12.99 -10.87
CA ILE A 398 -5.62 13.12 -11.59
C ILE A 398 -5.60 12.29 -12.88
N TRP A 399 -4.52 12.37 -13.66
CA TRP A 399 -4.38 11.57 -14.88
C TRP A 399 -4.46 10.07 -14.60
N LEU A 400 -3.78 9.58 -13.55
CA LEU A 400 -3.88 8.18 -13.13
C LEU A 400 -5.31 7.80 -12.72
N MET A 401 -6.02 8.68 -12.01
CA MET A 401 -7.42 8.45 -11.67
C MET A 401 -8.30 8.34 -12.92
N ILE A 402 -8.07 9.17 -13.95
CA ILE A 402 -8.79 9.12 -15.23
C ILE A 402 -8.49 7.81 -15.95
N VAL A 403 -7.23 7.41 -16.07
CA VAL A 403 -6.82 6.17 -16.75
C VAL A 403 -7.42 4.95 -16.05
N ILE A 404 -7.36 4.88 -14.72
CA ILE A 404 -7.94 3.78 -13.95
C ILE A 404 -9.48 3.80 -14.02
N GLY A 405 -10.09 4.99 -13.99
CA GLY A 405 -11.52 5.15 -14.20
C GLY A 405 -11.98 4.68 -15.60
N ASN A 406 -11.15 4.93 -16.61
CA ASN A 406 -11.40 4.42 -17.96
C ASN A 406 -11.34 2.88 -18.02
N ASP A 407 -10.36 2.24 -17.36
CA ASP A 407 -10.28 0.78 -17.23
C ASP A 407 -11.52 0.19 -16.52
N MET A 408 -12.12 0.93 -15.56
CA MET A 408 -13.35 0.51 -14.91
C MET A 408 -14.56 0.57 -15.86
N LEU A 409 -14.60 1.57 -16.73
CA LEU A 409 -15.68 1.75 -17.72
C LEU A 409 -15.50 0.86 -18.95
N ASN A 410 -14.27 0.51 -19.29
CA ASN A 410 -13.89 -0.34 -20.40
C ASN A 410 -13.05 -1.52 -19.88
N PRO A 411 -13.68 -2.51 -19.23
CA PRO A 411 -12.96 -3.57 -18.51
C PRO A 411 -12.13 -4.50 -19.41
N ASP A 412 -12.33 -4.48 -20.71
CA ASP A 412 -11.53 -5.22 -21.67
C ASP A 412 -10.16 -4.58 -21.92
N ASP A 413 -10.00 -3.27 -21.64
CA ASP A 413 -8.74 -2.53 -21.71
C ASP A 413 -7.94 -2.60 -20.39
N ASP A 414 -8.48 -3.25 -19.34
CA ASP A 414 -7.82 -3.39 -18.05
C ASP A 414 -6.68 -4.41 -18.13
N PRO A 415 -5.41 -3.98 -17.93
CA PRO A 415 -4.23 -4.86 -18.07
C PRO A 415 -4.29 -6.14 -17.24
N VAL A 416 -4.96 -6.13 -16.08
CA VAL A 416 -5.09 -7.31 -15.22
C VAL A 416 -6.11 -8.29 -15.79
N ARG A 417 -7.19 -7.78 -16.38
CA ARG A 417 -8.25 -8.58 -17.01
C ARG A 417 -7.84 -9.16 -18.35
N GLU A 418 -7.00 -8.46 -19.12
CA GLU A 418 -6.35 -9.01 -20.32
C GLU A 418 -5.60 -10.32 -20.04
N ASP A 419 -5.05 -10.46 -18.84
CA ASP A 419 -4.40 -11.70 -18.40
C ASP A 419 -5.40 -12.82 -18.04
N GLY A 420 -6.71 -12.59 -18.14
CA GLY A 420 -7.76 -13.55 -17.81
C GLY A 420 -7.99 -13.72 -16.30
N VAL A 421 -7.64 -12.72 -15.49
CA VAL A 421 -7.92 -12.67 -14.05
C VAL A 421 -8.89 -11.54 -13.77
N ASP A 422 -10.05 -11.81 -13.16
CA ASP A 422 -11.05 -10.77 -12.91
C ASP A 422 -10.58 -9.79 -11.82
N ASP A 423 -10.33 -10.28 -10.62
CA ASP A 423 -9.75 -9.49 -9.52
C ASP A 423 -8.84 -10.36 -8.63
N PRO A 424 -7.51 -10.18 -8.66
CA PRO A 424 -6.59 -10.99 -7.85
C PRO A 424 -6.82 -10.89 -6.33
N ILE A 425 -7.47 -9.82 -5.88
CA ILE A 425 -7.77 -9.55 -4.47
C ILE A 425 -9.26 -9.33 -4.21
N GLY A 426 -10.13 -9.77 -5.12
CA GLY A 426 -11.59 -9.71 -4.97
C GLY A 426 -12.10 -10.48 -3.74
N GLY A 427 -11.48 -11.59 -3.42
CA GLY A 427 -11.69 -12.36 -2.20
C GLY A 427 -13.14 -12.86 -2.04
N PRO A 428 -13.91 -12.43 -1.02
CA PRO A 428 -15.30 -12.84 -0.84
C PRO A 428 -16.24 -12.42 -1.98
N LEU A 429 -15.79 -11.52 -2.85
CA LEU A 429 -16.56 -11.05 -4.00
C LEU A 429 -16.34 -11.90 -5.26
N ASP A 430 -15.37 -12.84 -5.26
CA ASP A 430 -15.10 -13.71 -6.40
C ASP A 430 -16.34 -14.56 -6.72
N GLY A 431 -16.76 -14.54 -7.99
CA GLY A 431 -17.95 -15.24 -8.44
C GLY A 431 -19.28 -14.68 -7.90
N ALA A 432 -19.25 -13.52 -7.23
CA ALA A 432 -20.47 -12.87 -6.78
C ALA A 432 -21.26 -12.25 -7.97
N PRO A 433 -22.60 -12.19 -7.88
CA PRO A 433 -23.42 -11.64 -8.93
C PRO A 433 -23.14 -10.14 -9.13
N GLU A 434 -23.36 -9.65 -10.36
CA GLU A 434 -23.36 -8.22 -10.71
C GLU A 434 -24.75 -7.61 -10.42
N ALA A 435 -25.22 -7.74 -9.20
CA ALA A 435 -26.64 -7.58 -8.89
C ALA A 435 -27.17 -6.14 -8.98
N TRP A 436 -26.29 -5.13 -8.84
CA TRP A 436 -26.68 -3.72 -8.86
C TRP A 436 -25.77 -2.93 -9.81
N SER A 437 -26.20 -2.80 -11.04
CA SER A 437 -25.64 -1.87 -12.03
C SER A 437 -26.70 -0.85 -12.38
N LEU A 438 -26.36 0.43 -12.44
CA LEU A 438 -27.23 1.50 -12.90
C LEU A 438 -27.38 1.52 -14.42
N ARG A 439 -26.59 0.74 -15.17
CA ARG A 439 -26.81 0.52 -16.59
C ARG A 439 -28.09 -0.30 -16.76
N LEU A 440 -29.06 0.26 -17.44
CA LEU A 440 -30.10 -0.52 -18.08
C LEU A 440 -29.41 -1.47 -19.06
N VAL A 441 -29.35 -2.74 -18.71
CA VAL A 441 -28.78 -3.79 -19.56
C VAL A 441 -29.58 -3.77 -20.85
N SER A 442 -28.99 -3.27 -21.95
CA SER A 442 -29.50 -3.61 -23.24
C SER A 442 -29.37 -5.14 -23.37
N SER A 443 -30.48 -5.81 -23.56
CA SER A 443 -30.63 -7.27 -23.52
C SER A 443 -29.90 -8.04 -24.63
N ASN A 444 -28.86 -7.47 -25.23
CA ASN A 444 -28.11 -8.03 -26.35
C ASN A 444 -26.61 -7.89 -26.12
N ALA A 445 -26.08 -8.54 -25.08
CA ALA A 445 -24.68 -8.81 -25.03
C ALA A 445 -24.47 -10.18 -24.36
N ASP A 446 -24.04 -11.12 -25.17
CA ASP A 446 -23.61 -12.44 -24.78
C ASP A 446 -22.70 -12.41 -23.54
N SER A 447 -23.27 -12.63 -22.38
CA SER A 447 -22.54 -12.96 -21.18
C SER A 447 -22.16 -14.43 -21.23
N ALA A 448 -21.26 -14.79 -22.13
CA ALA A 448 -20.56 -16.06 -22.00
C ALA A 448 -19.68 -15.97 -20.72
N PRO A 449 -19.89 -16.85 -19.72
CA PRO A 449 -19.02 -16.87 -18.56
C PRO A 449 -17.61 -17.20 -19.04
N MET A 450 -16.64 -16.33 -18.72
CA MET A 450 -15.22 -16.67 -18.95
C MET A 450 -14.93 -18.01 -18.28
N ARG A 451 -14.56 -19.01 -19.08
CA ARG A 451 -14.05 -20.29 -18.58
C ARG A 451 -12.85 -19.99 -17.68
N GLN A 452 -13.02 -20.14 -16.38
CA GLN A 452 -11.89 -20.24 -15.48
C GLN A 452 -11.10 -21.47 -15.92
N THR A 453 -9.93 -21.27 -16.49
CA THR A 453 -8.96 -22.34 -16.68
C THR A 453 -8.52 -22.77 -15.30
N ALA A 454 -9.11 -23.87 -14.82
CA ALA A 454 -8.68 -24.53 -13.60
C ALA A 454 -7.19 -24.89 -13.74
N LEU A 455 -6.44 -24.70 -12.67
CA LEU A 455 -5.09 -25.20 -12.55
C LEU A 455 -5.10 -26.74 -12.78
N PRO A 456 -4.10 -27.33 -13.44
CA PRO A 456 -4.05 -28.78 -13.65
C PRO A 456 -4.11 -29.50 -12.30
N GLY A 457 -5.17 -30.27 -12.07
CA GLY A 457 -5.36 -31.08 -10.85
C GLY A 457 -6.65 -30.84 -10.06
N SER A 458 -7.52 -29.89 -10.42
CA SER A 458 -8.82 -29.73 -9.77
C SER A 458 -9.95 -30.31 -10.64
N VAL A 459 -10.57 -31.39 -10.17
CA VAL A 459 -11.80 -31.94 -10.73
C VAL A 459 -12.95 -31.06 -10.22
N VAL A 460 -13.54 -30.26 -11.09
CA VAL A 460 -14.76 -29.47 -10.77
C VAL A 460 -15.97 -30.26 -11.27
N TYR A 461 -16.80 -30.74 -10.35
CA TYR A 461 -18.14 -31.21 -10.67
C TYR A 461 -19.04 -29.97 -10.86
N GLY A 462 -19.41 -29.67 -12.11
CA GLY A 462 -20.47 -28.71 -12.43
C GLY A 462 -21.83 -29.43 -12.53
N PRO A 463 -22.95 -28.74 -12.24
CA PRO A 463 -24.26 -29.30 -12.50
C PRO A 463 -24.46 -29.43 -14.01
N VAL A 464 -24.87 -30.62 -14.43
CA VAL A 464 -25.31 -30.90 -15.80
C VAL A 464 -26.80 -30.61 -15.86
N ASP A 465 -27.18 -29.49 -16.49
CA ASP A 465 -28.57 -29.23 -16.84
C ASP A 465 -28.91 -29.95 -18.14
N GLY A 466 -29.95 -30.74 -18.08
CA GLY A 466 -30.72 -31.23 -19.20
C GLY A 466 -30.32 -32.59 -19.76
N LEU A 467 -30.86 -33.67 -19.20
CA LEU A 467 -31.24 -34.89 -19.88
C LEU A 467 -32.38 -35.56 -19.08
N ASP A 468 -33.58 -35.23 -19.47
CA ASP A 468 -34.76 -36.05 -19.17
C ASP A 468 -34.78 -37.27 -20.07
N ASP A 469 -35.11 -38.43 -19.47
CA ASP A 469 -35.56 -39.66 -20.09
C ASP A 469 -34.59 -40.47 -20.96
N ALA A 470 -33.73 -41.26 -20.25
CA ALA A 470 -33.30 -42.58 -20.75
C ALA A 470 -33.18 -43.59 -19.61
N PRO A 471 -33.69 -44.86 -19.78
CA PRO A 471 -33.81 -45.81 -18.71
C PRO A 471 -32.43 -46.36 -18.28
N VAL A 472 -32.29 -46.48 -16.95
CA VAL A 472 -31.10 -46.99 -16.27
C VAL A 472 -30.86 -48.46 -16.67
N PRO A 473 -29.68 -48.84 -17.21
CA PRO A 473 -29.34 -50.25 -17.36
C PRO A 473 -28.91 -50.85 -16.03
N THR A 474 -29.54 -51.94 -15.65
CA THR A 474 -29.19 -52.80 -14.51
C THR A 474 -27.77 -53.37 -14.60
N PRO A 475 -27.02 -53.47 -13.52
CA PRO A 475 -25.66 -53.98 -13.54
C PRO A 475 -25.68 -55.50 -13.75
N ARG A 476 -25.02 -55.98 -14.81
CA ARG A 476 -24.73 -57.42 -15.00
C ARG A 476 -23.71 -57.87 -13.98
N ARG A 477 -24.09 -58.94 -13.26
CA ARG A 477 -23.27 -59.70 -12.32
C ARG A 477 -22.08 -60.30 -13.09
N ALA A 478 -20.86 -59.99 -12.69
CA ALA A 478 -19.65 -60.67 -13.19
C ALA A 478 -19.58 -62.11 -12.68
N LEU A 479 -19.35 -63.02 -13.59
CA LEU A 479 -19.01 -64.37 -13.31
C LEU A 479 -17.51 -64.53 -12.94
N PRO A 480 -17.11 -65.46 -12.12
CA PRO A 480 -15.74 -65.64 -11.66
C PRO A 480 -14.82 -66.16 -12.78
N GLU A 481 -13.66 -65.61 -12.93
CA GLU A 481 -12.60 -66.04 -13.80
C GLU A 481 -11.90 -67.30 -13.22
N ASP A 482 -11.69 -68.28 -14.10
CA ASP A 482 -11.02 -69.54 -13.90
C ASP A 482 -9.48 -69.41 -13.74
N PRO A 483 -8.80 -70.08 -12.84
CA PRO A 483 -7.37 -69.95 -12.67
C PRO A 483 -6.61 -70.82 -13.68
N GLY A 484 -5.88 -70.24 -14.62
CA GLY A 484 -4.94 -70.91 -15.53
C GLY A 484 -3.62 -71.26 -14.83
N PRO A 485 -2.86 -72.20 -15.39
CA PRO A 485 -1.90 -73.02 -14.66
C PRO A 485 -0.53 -72.33 -14.43
N VAL A 486 0.08 -72.73 -13.30
CA VAL A 486 1.43 -72.40 -12.86
C VAL A 486 2.45 -73.22 -13.65
N PRO A 487 3.56 -72.70 -14.13
CA PRO A 487 4.78 -73.46 -14.37
C PRO A 487 5.80 -73.27 -13.26
N GLY A 488 6.25 -74.34 -12.74
CA GLY A 488 7.23 -74.39 -11.68
C GLY A 488 8.68 -74.34 -12.17
N GLY A 489 9.53 -74.06 -11.21
CA GLY A 489 10.75 -74.78 -11.02
C GLY A 489 12.09 -74.14 -11.28
N LEU A 490 12.86 -73.95 -10.19
CA LEU A 490 14.32 -74.19 -10.12
C LEU A 490 15.22 -73.07 -10.76
N ASP A 491 16.23 -72.47 -10.17
CA ASP A 491 17.28 -72.93 -9.26
C ASP A 491 18.05 -71.70 -8.73
N GLN A 492 18.45 -71.69 -7.46
CA GLN A 492 19.67 -71.06 -6.96
C GLN A 492 20.89 -71.93 -7.34
N PRO A 493 22.20 -71.48 -7.27
CA PRO A 493 22.80 -70.52 -6.36
C PRO A 493 24.00 -69.71 -6.94
N ARG A 494 24.38 -68.63 -6.40
CA ARG A 494 25.62 -68.29 -5.68
C ARG A 494 25.72 -66.73 -5.45
#